data_817b46db55c4982f243b34c6252b84f7
#
_entry.id   817b46db55c4982f243b34c6252b84f7
#
_cell.length_a   1.000
_cell.length_b   1.000
_cell.length_c   1.000
_cell.angle_alpha   90.00
_cell.angle_beta   90.00
_cell.angle_gamma   90.00
#
_symmetry.space_group_name_H-M   'P 1'
#
loop_
_entity.id
_entity.type
_entity.pdbx_description
1 polymer ?
#
loop_
_entity_poly.entity_id
_entity_poly.type
_entity_poly.pdbx_seq_one_letter_code
_entity_poly.pdbx_strand_id
1 'polypeptide(L)'
;MSEVLLEVDGGVAVVTLNAPDRRNALTPAMAAEFIGVLDEVDARDDVGALVLTAVGKSFCAGGDVQTLLDAGRDPAAQAAWDGMGAIYDSFYRLGQVAVPTVAAVRGSAVGAGMNMLLAADLRVLADDARLICGFLKRGLHPGGGHFVLLSRLIGREAAAAMALFGEEVSGARAAELGLAWAALPADDVEPRACELAARVAADPELARVAVRNFRKETGPPHVSWEVATQFERPAQMWSMRRGAERG
;
A
#
# COMPACT_ATOMS: atom_id res chain seq x y z
N MET A 1 -0.70 -9.20 -20.62
CA MET A 1 -1.92 -8.54 -20.08
C MET A 1 -1.45 -7.52 -19.06
N SER A 2 -2.14 -6.39 -18.97
CA SER A 2 -1.82 -5.36 -17.96
C SER A 2 -2.02 -5.91 -16.55
N GLU A 3 -1.07 -5.65 -15.67
CA GLU A 3 -1.11 -6.07 -14.26
C GLU A 3 -1.75 -5.02 -13.35
N VAL A 4 -1.98 -3.82 -13.90
CA VAL A 4 -2.71 -2.74 -13.23
C VAL A 4 -3.74 -2.19 -14.21
N LEU A 5 -5.00 -2.20 -13.82
CA LEU A 5 -6.10 -1.70 -14.66
C LEU A 5 -6.57 -0.35 -14.13
N LEU A 6 -6.99 0.52 -15.03
CA LEU A 6 -7.64 1.80 -14.71
C LEU A 6 -9.00 1.87 -15.40
N GLU A 7 -10.02 2.12 -14.60
CA GLU A 7 -11.37 2.48 -15.06
C GLU A 7 -11.76 3.81 -14.43
N VAL A 8 -12.44 4.66 -15.20
CA VAL A 8 -12.92 5.96 -14.68
C VAL A 8 -14.40 6.09 -14.98
N ASP A 9 -15.18 6.26 -13.94
CA ASP A 9 -16.63 6.49 -14.03
C ASP A 9 -17.06 7.55 -13.03
N GLY A 10 -17.89 8.50 -13.44
CA GLY A 10 -18.42 9.56 -12.57
C GLY A 10 -17.38 10.37 -11.81
N GLY A 11 -16.16 10.53 -12.37
CA GLY A 11 -15.05 11.23 -11.72
C GLY A 11 -14.28 10.39 -10.69
N VAL A 12 -14.61 9.11 -10.52
CA VAL A 12 -13.89 8.15 -9.68
C VAL A 12 -12.98 7.30 -10.55
N ALA A 13 -11.68 7.32 -10.27
CA ALA A 13 -10.71 6.39 -10.85
C ALA A 13 -10.64 5.12 -10.00
N VAL A 14 -10.97 3.97 -10.58
CA VAL A 14 -10.80 2.65 -9.96
C VAL A 14 -9.53 2.02 -10.51
N VAL A 15 -8.53 1.90 -9.65
CA VAL A 15 -7.24 1.27 -9.96
C VAL A 15 -7.24 -0.14 -9.39
N THR A 16 -7.09 -1.15 -10.25
CA THR A 16 -7.20 -2.56 -9.87
C THR A 16 -5.87 -3.29 -10.05
N LEU A 17 -5.35 -3.88 -8.97
CA LEU A 17 -4.22 -4.81 -9.05
C LEU A 17 -4.70 -6.12 -9.71
N ASN A 18 -4.09 -6.50 -10.83
CA ASN A 18 -4.58 -7.56 -11.73
C ASN A 18 -3.53 -8.63 -12.02
N ALA A 19 -2.91 -9.17 -10.98
CA ALA A 19 -2.00 -10.30 -11.07
C ALA A 19 -2.39 -11.43 -10.09
N PRO A 20 -3.64 -11.97 -10.19
CA PRO A 20 -4.20 -12.90 -9.21
C PRO A 20 -3.42 -14.21 -9.06
N ASP A 21 -2.79 -14.69 -10.13
CA ASP A 21 -2.01 -15.94 -10.14
C ASP A 21 -0.84 -15.91 -9.16
N ARG A 22 -0.23 -14.75 -8.95
CA ARG A 22 0.78 -14.51 -7.92
C ARG A 22 0.26 -13.73 -6.72
N ARG A 23 -1.07 -13.67 -6.53
CA ARG A 23 -1.73 -12.96 -5.41
C ARG A 23 -1.38 -11.47 -5.37
N ASN A 24 -1.24 -10.85 -6.52
CA ASN A 24 -0.86 -9.44 -6.68
C ASN A 24 0.47 -9.08 -5.97
N ALA A 25 1.42 -10.02 -5.90
CA ALA A 25 2.76 -9.74 -5.40
C ALA A 25 3.45 -8.72 -6.31
N LEU A 26 4.10 -7.73 -5.68
CA LEU A 26 4.72 -6.62 -6.38
C LEU A 26 6.07 -7.01 -6.97
N THR A 27 6.18 -6.93 -8.29
CA THR A 27 7.43 -6.91 -9.02
C THR A 27 7.82 -5.45 -9.33
N PRO A 28 9.10 -5.15 -9.63
CA PRO A 28 9.49 -3.83 -10.11
C PRO A 28 8.70 -3.37 -11.35
N ALA A 29 8.37 -4.31 -12.25
CA ALA A 29 7.57 -4.02 -13.45
C ALA A 29 6.14 -3.61 -13.10
N MET A 30 5.46 -4.36 -12.23
CA MET A 30 4.11 -4.00 -11.76
C MET A 30 4.12 -2.69 -10.98
N ALA A 31 5.15 -2.43 -10.19
CA ALA A 31 5.29 -1.18 -9.46
C ALA A 31 5.44 0.02 -10.42
N ALA A 32 6.24 -0.11 -11.48
CA ALA A 32 6.37 0.91 -12.51
C ALA A 32 5.07 1.15 -13.28
N GLU A 33 4.35 0.08 -13.63
CA GLU A 33 3.03 0.17 -14.27
C GLU A 33 2.02 0.88 -13.36
N PHE A 34 2.01 0.54 -12.06
CA PHE A 34 1.15 1.19 -11.08
C PHE A 34 1.43 2.69 -10.97
N ILE A 35 2.71 3.09 -10.92
CA ILE A 35 3.11 4.52 -10.92
C ILE A 35 2.60 5.21 -12.19
N GLY A 36 2.78 4.60 -13.36
CA GLY A 36 2.28 5.16 -14.62
C GLY A 36 0.76 5.39 -14.62
N VAL A 37 -0.01 4.45 -14.04
CA VAL A 37 -1.46 4.60 -13.87
C VAL A 37 -1.80 5.76 -12.91
N LEU A 38 -1.05 5.92 -11.82
CA LEU A 38 -1.26 7.06 -10.90
C LEU A 38 -0.91 8.40 -11.56
N ASP A 39 0.09 8.44 -12.44
CA ASP A 39 0.44 9.62 -13.21
C ASP A 39 -0.67 9.96 -14.24
N GLU A 40 -1.28 8.94 -14.84
CA GLU A 40 -2.46 9.13 -15.70
C GLU A 40 -3.65 9.72 -14.90
N VAL A 41 -3.93 9.21 -13.71
CA VAL A 41 -4.96 9.75 -12.81
C VAL A 41 -4.70 11.23 -12.49
N ASP A 42 -3.45 11.58 -12.19
CA ASP A 42 -3.09 12.96 -11.86
C ASP A 42 -3.20 13.91 -13.05
N ALA A 43 -2.97 13.41 -14.27
CA ALA A 43 -3.10 14.19 -15.51
C ALA A 43 -4.56 14.46 -15.94
N ARG A 44 -5.55 13.82 -15.28
CA ARG A 44 -6.98 13.94 -15.63
C ARG A 44 -7.68 14.96 -14.76
N ASP A 45 -8.15 16.03 -15.36
CA ASP A 45 -8.93 17.06 -14.66
C ASP A 45 -10.34 16.63 -14.26
N ASP A 46 -10.86 15.57 -14.91
CA ASP A 46 -12.18 15.00 -14.65
C ASP A 46 -12.20 13.99 -13.49
N VAL A 47 -11.04 13.66 -12.90
CA VAL A 47 -10.94 12.74 -11.75
C VAL A 47 -10.81 13.50 -10.45
N GLY A 48 -11.71 13.23 -9.52
CA GLY A 48 -11.75 13.84 -8.17
C GLY A 48 -11.49 12.87 -7.02
N ALA A 49 -11.44 11.54 -7.27
CA ALA A 49 -11.11 10.54 -6.25
C ALA A 49 -10.54 9.26 -6.88
N LEU A 50 -9.79 8.48 -6.09
CA LEU A 50 -9.24 7.19 -6.49
C LEU A 50 -9.68 6.10 -5.52
N VAL A 51 -10.11 4.96 -6.05
CA VAL A 51 -10.31 3.70 -5.33
C VAL A 51 -9.25 2.71 -5.78
N LEU A 52 -8.47 2.17 -4.84
CA LEU A 52 -7.52 1.08 -5.10
C LEU A 52 -8.13 -0.24 -4.66
N THR A 53 -8.28 -1.17 -5.59
CA THR A 53 -8.82 -2.52 -5.35
C THR A 53 -7.92 -3.60 -5.95
N ALA A 54 -8.33 -4.86 -5.88
CA ALA A 54 -7.57 -5.98 -6.42
C ALA A 54 -8.47 -7.13 -6.85
N VAL A 55 -8.10 -7.82 -7.93
CA VAL A 55 -8.74 -9.08 -8.34
C VAL A 55 -8.18 -10.28 -7.58
N GLY A 56 -8.99 -11.32 -7.44
CA GLY A 56 -8.60 -12.60 -6.84
C GLY A 56 -8.78 -12.65 -5.33
N LYS A 57 -8.09 -13.63 -4.70
CA LYS A 57 -8.29 -13.98 -3.27
C LYS A 57 -7.44 -13.14 -2.30
N SER A 58 -6.56 -12.29 -2.81
CA SER A 58 -5.67 -11.46 -2.01
C SER A 58 -5.62 -10.07 -2.57
N PHE A 59 -5.59 -9.07 -1.70
CA PHE A 59 -5.33 -7.70 -2.11
C PHE A 59 -3.90 -7.59 -2.68
N CYS A 60 -2.88 -7.93 -1.86
CA CYS A 60 -1.48 -7.96 -2.30
C CYS A 60 -0.64 -8.80 -1.33
N ALA A 61 0.08 -9.78 -1.86
CA ALA A 61 0.93 -10.69 -1.07
C ALA A 61 2.29 -10.09 -0.68
N GLY A 62 2.54 -8.80 -0.98
CA GLY A 62 3.80 -8.13 -0.68
C GLY A 62 4.77 -8.12 -1.87
N GLY A 63 6.05 -7.99 -1.61
CA GLY A 63 7.07 -8.10 -2.65
C GLY A 63 7.15 -9.52 -3.21
N ASP A 64 7.34 -9.62 -4.52
CA ASP A 64 7.50 -10.90 -5.19
C ASP A 64 8.72 -11.67 -4.64
N VAL A 65 8.53 -12.97 -4.38
CA VAL A 65 9.54 -13.80 -3.72
C VAL A 65 10.83 -13.88 -4.53
N GLN A 66 10.74 -14.03 -5.86
CA GLN A 66 11.92 -14.10 -6.72
C GLN A 66 12.68 -12.77 -6.70
N THR A 67 11.98 -11.64 -6.77
CA THR A 67 12.58 -10.30 -6.65
C THR A 67 13.33 -10.14 -5.32
N LEU A 68 12.75 -10.61 -4.21
CA LEU A 68 13.40 -10.55 -2.89
C LEU A 68 14.62 -11.45 -2.80
N LEU A 69 14.56 -12.66 -3.36
CA LEU A 69 15.71 -13.60 -3.40
C LEU A 69 16.85 -13.06 -4.25
N ASP A 70 16.56 -12.50 -5.42
CA ASP A 70 17.58 -11.94 -6.31
C ASP A 70 18.25 -10.72 -5.68
N ALA A 71 17.48 -9.83 -5.05
CA ALA A 71 18.03 -8.71 -4.28
C ALA A 71 18.89 -9.18 -3.09
N GLY A 72 18.54 -10.31 -2.46
CA GLY A 72 19.29 -10.89 -1.34
C GLY A 72 20.65 -11.46 -1.72
N ARG A 73 20.87 -11.86 -3.00
CA ARG A 73 22.15 -12.40 -3.48
C ARG A 73 23.28 -11.33 -3.47
N ASP A 74 22.96 -10.14 -3.94
CA ASP A 74 23.87 -8.98 -3.90
C ASP A 74 23.08 -7.71 -3.58
N PRO A 75 22.83 -7.45 -2.28
CA PRO A 75 22.04 -6.29 -1.85
C PRO A 75 22.67 -4.94 -2.17
N ALA A 76 23.99 -4.92 -2.46
CA ALA A 76 24.72 -3.71 -2.84
C ALA A 76 24.72 -3.45 -4.35
N ALA A 77 24.27 -4.43 -5.16
CA ALA A 77 24.15 -4.23 -6.60
C ALA A 77 23.13 -3.13 -6.91
N GLN A 78 23.47 -2.25 -7.86
CA GLN A 78 22.58 -1.15 -8.27
C GLN A 78 21.21 -1.65 -8.69
N ALA A 79 21.13 -2.74 -9.46
CA ALA A 79 19.87 -3.31 -9.92
C ALA A 79 18.96 -3.79 -8.77
N ALA A 80 19.56 -4.39 -7.71
CA ALA A 80 18.81 -4.79 -6.52
C ALA A 80 18.26 -3.58 -5.75
N TRP A 81 19.09 -2.55 -5.61
CA TRP A 81 18.72 -1.29 -4.97
C TRP A 81 17.58 -0.59 -5.72
N ASP A 82 17.71 -0.47 -7.06
CA ASP A 82 16.71 0.19 -7.92
C ASP A 82 15.39 -0.61 -7.95
N GLY A 83 15.46 -1.94 -8.05
CA GLY A 83 14.29 -2.79 -8.04
C GLY A 83 13.49 -2.69 -6.73
N MET A 84 14.15 -2.69 -5.59
CA MET A 84 13.50 -2.45 -4.30
C MET A 84 13.00 -1.01 -4.18
N GLY A 85 13.74 -0.05 -4.75
CA GLY A 85 13.32 1.34 -4.85
C GLY A 85 12.01 1.50 -5.59
N ALA A 86 11.87 0.89 -6.76
CA ALA A 86 10.65 0.94 -7.57
C ALA A 86 9.42 0.43 -6.79
N ILE A 87 9.58 -0.66 -6.02
CA ILE A 87 8.50 -1.15 -5.15
C ILE A 87 8.14 -0.11 -4.08
N TYR A 88 9.12 0.55 -3.45
CA TYR A 88 8.86 1.58 -2.44
C TYR A 88 8.20 2.82 -3.05
N ASP A 89 8.66 3.23 -4.21
CA ASP A 89 8.13 4.39 -4.92
C ASP A 89 6.66 4.21 -5.31
N SER A 90 6.20 2.97 -5.54
CA SER A 90 4.82 2.69 -5.90
C SER A 90 3.81 3.11 -4.82
N PHE A 91 4.03 2.73 -3.57
CA PHE A 91 3.14 3.17 -2.49
C PHE A 91 3.46 4.57 -1.97
N TYR A 92 4.70 5.03 -2.08
CA TYR A 92 5.03 6.44 -1.84
C TYR A 92 4.27 7.36 -2.83
N ARG A 93 4.26 6.99 -4.13
CA ARG A 93 3.51 7.70 -5.17
C ARG A 93 2.00 7.69 -4.92
N LEU A 94 1.44 6.55 -4.47
CA LEU A 94 0.03 6.48 -4.08
C LEU A 94 -0.31 7.51 -2.98
N GLY A 95 0.53 7.63 -1.96
CA GLY A 95 0.34 8.61 -0.89
C GLY A 95 0.46 10.07 -1.34
N GLN A 96 0.93 10.32 -2.58
CA GLN A 96 1.09 11.66 -3.15
C GLN A 96 0.15 11.97 -4.31
N VAL A 97 -0.67 11.00 -4.76
CA VAL A 97 -1.62 11.24 -5.86
C VAL A 97 -2.50 12.46 -5.53
N ALA A 98 -2.79 13.28 -6.53
CA ALA A 98 -3.38 14.60 -6.32
C ALA A 98 -4.87 14.59 -5.92
N VAL A 99 -5.48 13.41 -5.78
CA VAL A 99 -6.88 13.22 -5.39
C VAL A 99 -6.99 12.40 -4.10
N PRO A 100 -8.09 12.52 -3.32
CA PRO A 100 -8.39 11.63 -2.19
C PRO A 100 -8.41 10.16 -2.61
N THR A 101 -7.89 9.28 -1.74
CA THR A 101 -7.71 7.86 -2.04
C THR A 101 -8.41 6.95 -1.03
N VAL A 102 -9.07 5.90 -1.53
CA VAL A 102 -9.69 4.85 -0.72
C VAL A 102 -9.11 3.50 -1.11
N ALA A 103 -8.55 2.76 -0.18
CA ALA A 103 -8.20 1.36 -0.38
C ALA A 103 -9.39 0.46 -0.04
N ALA A 104 -9.87 -0.31 -1.03
CA ALA A 104 -10.91 -1.32 -0.92
C ALA A 104 -10.26 -2.71 -0.84
N VAL A 105 -10.16 -3.27 0.35
CA VAL A 105 -9.30 -4.43 0.62
C VAL A 105 -10.11 -5.67 0.95
N ARG A 106 -10.00 -6.68 0.09
CA ARG A 106 -10.53 -8.04 0.31
C ARG A 106 -9.37 -9.03 0.39
N GLY A 107 -9.55 -10.07 1.19
CA GLY A 107 -8.54 -11.11 1.37
C GLY A 107 -7.31 -10.63 2.12
N SER A 108 -6.12 -11.07 1.73
CA SER A 108 -4.90 -10.79 2.48
C SER A 108 -4.10 -9.62 1.92
N ALA A 109 -3.56 -8.79 2.82
CA ALA A 109 -2.55 -7.79 2.56
C ALA A 109 -1.30 -8.08 3.40
N VAL A 110 -0.14 -8.29 2.76
CA VAL A 110 1.08 -8.76 3.44
C VAL A 110 2.25 -7.85 3.12
N GLY A 111 3.03 -7.44 4.12
CA GLY A 111 4.28 -6.70 3.93
C GLY A 111 4.13 -5.43 3.09
N ALA A 112 4.70 -5.40 1.88
CA ALA A 112 4.54 -4.29 0.94
C ALA A 112 3.06 -4.05 0.53
N GLY A 113 2.23 -5.10 0.51
CA GLY A 113 0.78 -4.96 0.32
C GLY A 113 0.10 -4.21 1.45
N MET A 114 0.60 -4.36 2.69
CA MET A 114 0.20 -3.50 3.80
C MET A 114 0.59 -2.04 3.53
N ASN A 115 1.81 -1.77 3.07
CA ASN A 115 2.25 -0.41 2.79
C ASN A 115 1.36 0.28 1.74
N MET A 116 0.89 -0.44 0.73
CA MET A 116 -0.05 0.10 -0.26
C MET A 116 -1.36 0.58 0.39
N LEU A 117 -2.02 -0.28 1.19
CA LEU A 117 -3.26 0.15 1.84
C LEU A 117 -3.04 1.24 2.90
N LEU A 118 -1.89 1.23 3.59
CA LEU A 118 -1.54 2.25 4.58
C LEU A 118 -1.22 3.61 3.95
N ALA A 119 -0.82 3.63 2.67
CA ALA A 119 -0.55 4.85 1.92
C ALA A 119 -1.82 5.59 1.48
N ALA A 120 -2.96 4.92 1.39
CA ALA A 120 -4.23 5.55 1.06
C ALA A 120 -4.73 6.46 2.20
N ASP A 121 -5.56 7.46 1.88
CA ASP A 121 -6.17 8.33 2.89
C ASP A 121 -7.20 7.57 3.73
N LEU A 122 -7.96 6.67 3.09
CA LEU A 122 -9.02 5.89 3.74
C LEU A 122 -8.91 4.40 3.38
N ARG A 123 -9.35 3.52 4.27
CA ARG A 123 -9.39 2.06 4.08
C ARG A 123 -10.77 1.53 4.43
N VAL A 124 -11.34 0.74 3.51
CA VAL A 124 -12.54 -0.08 3.72
C VAL A 124 -12.11 -1.53 3.52
N LEU A 125 -12.30 -2.37 4.52
CA LEU A 125 -11.79 -3.73 4.55
C LEU A 125 -12.93 -4.75 4.58
N ALA A 126 -12.70 -5.95 4.05
CA ALA A 126 -13.55 -7.08 4.37
C ALA A 126 -13.37 -7.46 5.85
N ASP A 127 -14.44 -7.86 6.55
CA ASP A 127 -14.38 -8.28 7.96
C ASP A 127 -13.33 -9.38 8.19
N ASP A 128 -13.22 -10.31 7.24
CA ASP A 128 -12.31 -11.45 7.22
C ASP A 128 -10.97 -11.15 6.53
N ALA A 129 -10.74 -9.92 6.08
CA ALA A 129 -9.44 -9.53 5.52
C ALA A 129 -8.32 -9.85 6.51
N ARG A 130 -7.15 -10.26 6.00
CA ARG A 130 -6.00 -10.62 6.83
C ARG A 130 -4.87 -9.63 6.61
N LEU A 131 -4.56 -8.87 7.64
CA LEU A 131 -3.50 -7.88 7.64
C LEU A 131 -2.27 -8.44 8.33
N ILE A 132 -1.19 -8.60 7.58
CA ILE A 132 0.00 -9.35 8.00
C ILE A 132 1.25 -8.54 7.73
N CYS A 133 1.96 -8.08 8.74
CA CYS A 133 3.26 -7.44 8.54
C CYS A 133 4.28 -8.44 7.94
N GLY A 134 4.44 -9.61 8.53
CA GLY A 134 5.10 -10.79 7.97
C GLY A 134 6.62 -10.72 7.78
N PHE A 135 7.26 -9.59 8.03
CA PHE A 135 8.68 -9.40 7.75
C PHE A 135 9.57 -10.24 8.67
N LEU A 136 9.47 -10.07 9.98
CA LEU A 136 10.35 -10.76 10.94
C LEU A 136 10.17 -12.27 10.91
N LYS A 137 8.94 -12.75 10.67
CA LYS A 137 8.65 -14.18 10.48
C LYS A 137 9.42 -14.79 9.30
N ARG A 138 9.79 -13.96 8.32
CA ARG A 138 10.59 -14.36 7.15
C ARG A 138 12.06 -14.00 7.28
N GLY A 139 12.52 -13.51 8.43
CA GLY A 139 13.89 -13.07 8.66
C GLY A 139 14.25 -11.76 7.95
N LEU A 140 13.24 -10.97 7.56
CA LEU A 140 13.42 -9.69 6.89
C LEU A 140 13.19 -8.54 7.85
N HIS A 141 13.93 -7.46 7.69
CA HIS A 141 13.59 -6.16 8.28
C HIS A 141 12.44 -5.53 7.50
N PRO A 142 11.46 -4.88 8.15
CA PRO A 142 10.45 -4.09 7.45
C PRO A 142 11.09 -3.00 6.59
N GLY A 143 10.45 -2.70 5.45
CA GLY A 143 10.94 -1.69 4.51
C GLY A 143 9.81 -0.81 3.99
N GLY A 144 10.17 0.27 3.29
CA GLY A 144 9.22 1.16 2.64
C GLY A 144 8.43 2.05 3.58
N GLY A 145 8.95 2.36 4.78
CA GLY A 145 8.27 3.22 5.75
C GLY A 145 7.22 2.50 6.60
N HIS A 146 7.25 1.16 6.63
CA HIS A 146 6.22 0.33 7.28
C HIS A 146 5.93 0.74 8.74
N PHE A 147 6.98 0.92 9.55
CA PHE A 147 6.81 1.32 10.96
C PHE A 147 6.11 2.67 11.11
N VAL A 148 6.50 3.63 10.28
CA VAL A 148 5.96 5.00 10.32
C VAL A 148 4.51 5.00 9.86
N LEU A 149 4.19 4.37 8.73
CA LEU A 149 2.83 4.27 8.20
C LEU A 149 1.88 3.61 9.21
N LEU A 150 2.30 2.47 9.78
CA LEU A 150 1.48 1.71 10.70
C LEU A 150 1.30 2.46 12.04
N SER A 151 2.39 2.92 12.65
CA SER A 151 2.32 3.57 13.97
C SER A 151 1.57 4.89 13.97
N ARG A 152 1.52 5.59 12.84
CA ARG A 152 0.73 6.82 12.68
C ARG A 152 -0.77 6.57 12.77
N LEU A 153 -1.22 5.42 12.30
CA LEU A 153 -2.65 5.08 12.27
C LEU A 153 -3.12 4.47 13.59
N ILE A 154 -2.36 3.52 14.15
CA ILE A 154 -2.82 2.71 15.28
C ILE A 154 -1.99 2.90 16.56
N GLY A 155 -1.08 3.85 16.55
CA GLY A 155 -0.21 4.10 17.69
C GLY A 155 0.92 3.06 17.85
N ARG A 156 1.81 3.34 18.81
CA ARG A 156 3.05 2.58 18.99
C ARG A 156 2.82 1.13 19.44
N GLU A 157 1.88 0.89 20.34
CA GLU A 157 1.66 -0.43 20.94
C GLU A 157 1.08 -1.42 19.93
N ALA A 158 -0.01 -1.06 19.25
CA ALA A 158 -0.62 -1.92 18.24
C ALA A 158 0.32 -2.14 17.03
N ALA A 159 1.07 -1.10 16.63
CA ALA A 159 2.09 -1.25 15.61
C ALA A 159 3.22 -2.22 16.03
N ALA A 160 3.65 -2.19 17.30
CA ALA A 160 4.63 -3.14 17.82
C ALA A 160 4.08 -4.57 17.81
N ALA A 161 2.84 -4.78 18.26
CA ALA A 161 2.19 -6.11 18.24
C ALA A 161 2.20 -6.71 16.83
N MET A 162 1.81 -5.93 15.82
CA MET A 162 1.79 -6.40 14.44
C MET A 162 3.19 -6.54 13.84
N ALA A 163 4.02 -5.51 13.92
CA ALA A 163 5.28 -5.44 13.17
C ALA A 163 6.45 -6.16 13.86
N LEU A 164 6.51 -6.18 15.19
CA LEU A 164 7.60 -6.81 15.95
C LEU A 164 7.22 -8.20 16.48
N PHE A 165 6.00 -8.35 16.97
CA PHE A 165 5.56 -9.63 17.56
C PHE A 165 4.79 -10.51 16.56
N GLY A 166 4.46 -9.99 15.37
CA GLY A 166 3.92 -10.77 14.27
C GLY A 166 2.43 -11.10 14.41
N GLU A 167 1.70 -10.33 15.21
CA GLU A 167 0.24 -10.47 15.32
C GLU A 167 -0.42 -10.19 13.97
N GLU A 168 -1.28 -11.11 13.54
CA GLU A 168 -2.13 -10.96 12.37
C GLU A 168 -3.45 -10.34 12.82
N VAL A 169 -3.93 -9.35 12.05
CA VAL A 169 -5.13 -8.59 12.38
C VAL A 169 -6.19 -8.82 11.31
N SER A 170 -7.42 -9.17 11.74
CA SER A 170 -8.57 -9.23 10.83
C SER A 170 -9.03 -7.84 10.43
N GLY A 171 -9.83 -7.73 9.34
CA GLY A 171 -10.43 -6.47 8.95
C GLY A 171 -11.32 -5.88 10.05
N ALA A 172 -12.12 -6.72 10.72
CA ALA A 172 -12.94 -6.29 11.86
C ALA A 172 -12.06 -5.70 12.99
N ARG A 173 -10.98 -6.39 13.35
CA ARG A 173 -10.05 -5.90 14.37
C ARG A 173 -9.31 -4.63 13.94
N ALA A 174 -8.99 -4.51 12.64
CA ALA A 174 -8.36 -3.32 12.09
C ALA A 174 -9.24 -2.07 12.23
N ALA A 175 -10.56 -2.21 12.05
CA ALA A 175 -11.49 -1.12 12.28
C ALA A 175 -11.56 -0.71 13.77
N GLU A 176 -11.56 -1.68 14.70
CA GLU A 176 -11.52 -1.40 16.13
C GLU A 176 -10.22 -0.66 16.56
N LEU A 177 -9.09 -0.98 15.93
CA LEU A 177 -7.80 -0.34 16.17
C LEU A 177 -7.65 1.04 15.51
N GLY A 178 -8.61 1.46 14.67
CA GLY A 178 -8.52 2.70 13.90
C GLY A 178 -7.61 2.61 12.67
N LEU A 179 -7.18 1.41 12.28
CA LEU A 179 -6.42 1.20 11.05
C LEU A 179 -7.32 1.31 9.82
N ALA A 180 -8.59 0.98 9.94
CA ALA A 180 -9.57 1.11 8.88
C ALA A 180 -10.77 1.95 9.31
N TRP A 181 -11.37 2.64 8.36
CA TRP A 181 -12.61 3.39 8.56
C TRP A 181 -13.80 2.48 8.80
N ALA A 182 -13.85 1.37 8.04
CA ALA A 182 -14.92 0.38 8.15
C ALA A 182 -14.41 -1.03 7.81
N ALA A 183 -15.04 -2.02 8.44
CA ALA A 183 -14.97 -3.42 8.05
C ALA A 183 -16.38 -3.89 7.72
N LEU A 184 -16.55 -4.64 6.62
CA LEU A 184 -17.83 -5.00 6.01
C LEU A 184 -17.75 -6.42 5.42
N PRO A 185 -18.89 -7.06 5.12
CA PRO A 185 -18.89 -8.24 4.26
C PRO A 185 -18.11 -8.01 2.96
N ALA A 186 -17.39 -9.00 2.48
CA ALA A 186 -16.44 -8.85 1.37
C ALA A 186 -17.06 -8.23 0.11
N ASP A 187 -18.32 -8.58 -0.21
CA ASP A 187 -19.02 -8.09 -1.40
C ASP A 187 -19.45 -6.60 -1.27
N ASP A 188 -19.50 -6.07 -0.07
CA ASP A 188 -19.90 -4.66 0.19
C ASP A 188 -18.70 -3.70 0.20
N VAL A 189 -17.46 -4.21 0.23
CA VAL A 189 -16.23 -3.41 0.40
C VAL A 189 -16.03 -2.43 -0.74
N GLU A 190 -15.99 -2.93 -1.97
CA GLU A 190 -15.73 -2.10 -3.15
C GLU A 190 -16.91 -1.15 -3.46
N PRO A 191 -18.19 -1.56 -3.41
CA PRO A 191 -19.32 -0.65 -3.52
C PRO A 191 -19.26 0.50 -2.51
N ARG A 192 -18.90 0.19 -1.25
CA ARG A 192 -18.77 1.21 -0.21
C ARG A 192 -17.62 2.17 -0.45
N ALA A 193 -16.47 1.68 -0.92
CA ALA A 193 -15.33 2.52 -1.27
C ALA A 193 -15.68 3.47 -2.43
N CYS A 194 -16.34 2.97 -3.46
CA CYS A 194 -16.81 3.78 -4.59
C CYS A 194 -17.85 4.81 -4.16
N GLU A 195 -18.80 4.46 -3.28
CA GLU A 195 -19.77 5.41 -2.71
C GLU A 195 -19.07 6.56 -1.97
N LEU A 196 -18.05 6.26 -1.16
CA LEU A 196 -17.27 7.29 -0.45
C LEU A 196 -16.49 8.18 -1.42
N ALA A 197 -15.86 7.59 -2.43
CA ALA A 197 -15.11 8.30 -3.46
C ALA A 197 -16.02 9.22 -4.29
N ALA A 198 -17.19 8.75 -4.69
CA ALA A 198 -18.16 9.54 -5.48
C ALA A 198 -18.61 10.83 -4.79
N ARG A 199 -18.61 10.86 -3.44
CA ARG A 199 -19.00 12.06 -2.68
C ARG A 199 -18.05 13.25 -2.91
N VAL A 200 -16.76 12.97 -3.14
CA VAL A 200 -15.74 14.00 -3.35
C VAL A 200 -15.43 14.18 -4.83
N ALA A 201 -15.70 13.17 -5.66
CA ALA A 201 -15.44 13.19 -7.10
C ALA A 201 -16.34 14.18 -7.86
N ALA A 202 -17.45 14.64 -7.26
CA ALA A 202 -18.37 15.60 -7.86
C ALA A 202 -17.74 16.99 -8.13
N ASP A 203 -16.65 17.34 -7.42
CA ASP A 203 -15.87 18.56 -7.64
C ASP A 203 -14.37 18.22 -7.60
N PRO A 204 -13.79 17.78 -8.73
CA PRO A 204 -12.39 17.35 -8.78
C PRO A 204 -11.39 18.45 -8.38
N GLU A 205 -11.64 19.69 -8.76
CA GLU A 205 -10.75 20.82 -8.43
C GLU A 205 -10.71 21.05 -6.92
N LEU A 206 -11.87 21.11 -6.28
CA LEU A 206 -11.97 21.27 -4.82
C LEU A 206 -11.35 20.07 -4.10
N ALA A 207 -11.60 18.83 -4.56
CA ALA A 207 -11.05 17.62 -3.98
C ALA A 207 -9.51 17.65 -3.97
N ARG A 208 -8.88 18.06 -5.07
CA ARG A 208 -7.42 18.21 -5.21
C ARG A 208 -6.83 19.26 -4.26
N VAL A 209 -7.49 20.39 -4.15
CA VAL A 209 -7.06 21.44 -3.20
C VAL A 209 -7.19 20.95 -1.76
N ALA A 210 -8.32 20.35 -1.42
CA ALA A 210 -8.61 19.86 -0.07
C ALA A 210 -7.63 18.76 0.37
N VAL A 211 -7.38 17.74 -0.46
CA VAL A 211 -6.48 16.63 -0.07
C VAL A 211 -5.03 17.10 0.09
N ARG A 212 -4.58 18.03 -0.76
CA ARG A 212 -3.24 18.62 -0.64
C ARG A 212 -3.05 19.35 0.71
N ASN A 213 -4.05 20.13 1.13
CA ASN A 213 -3.98 20.84 2.40
C ASN A 213 -4.12 19.88 3.58
N PHE A 214 -5.08 18.94 3.51
CA PHE A 214 -5.27 17.91 4.51
C PHE A 214 -3.96 17.16 4.81
N ARG A 215 -3.27 16.65 3.78
CA ARG A 215 -2.01 15.92 3.96
C ARG A 215 -0.87 16.78 4.49
N LYS A 216 -0.83 18.07 4.15
CA LYS A 216 0.16 19.01 4.71
C LYS A 216 -0.09 19.31 6.19
N GLU A 217 -1.35 19.48 6.57
CA GLU A 217 -1.73 19.89 7.91
C GLU A 217 -1.74 18.71 8.89
N THR A 218 -2.14 17.52 8.43
CA THR A 218 -2.22 16.31 9.26
C THR A 218 -0.95 15.45 9.20
N GLY A 219 -0.02 15.79 8.31
CA GLY A 219 1.27 15.11 8.21
C GLY A 219 2.08 15.28 9.50
N PRO A 220 2.70 14.22 10.02
CA PRO A 220 3.44 14.33 11.27
C PRO A 220 4.69 15.18 11.11
N PRO A 221 5.07 15.92 12.18
CA PRO A 221 6.23 16.79 12.18
C PRO A 221 7.56 16.05 12.43
N HIS A 222 7.56 14.74 12.79
CA HIS A 222 8.74 14.14 13.40
C HIS A 222 9.66 13.40 12.41
N VAL A 223 9.14 12.56 11.53
CA VAL A 223 9.91 11.90 10.49
C VAL A 223 9.03 11.81 9.25
N SER A 224 9.48 12.41 8.16
CA SER A 224 8.76 12.26 6.90
C SER A 224 8.82 10.79 6.44
N TRP A 225 7.82 10.36 5.73
CA TRP A 225 7.80 9.02 5.14
C TRP A 225 9.03 8.78 4.23
N GLU A 226 9.41 9.77 3.45
CA GLU A 226 10.61 9.74 2.60
C GLU A 226 11.87 9.42 3.41
N VAL A 227 12.06 10.12 4.53
CA VAL A 227 13.20 9.88 5.43
C VAL A 227 13.14 8.47 6.01
N ALA A 228 11.98 8.00 6.47
CA ALA A 228 11.80 6.64 7.00
C ALA A 228 12.18 5.58 5.94
N THR A 229 11.74 5.75 4.70
CA THR A 229 12.07 4.84 3.59
C THR A 229 13.59 4.73 3.37
N GLN A 230 14.32 5.84 3.48
CA GLN A 230 15.78 5.83 3.33
C GLN A 230 16.49 5.11 4.50
N PHE A 231 15.97 5.20 5.70
CA PHE A 231 16.52 4.46 6.84
C PHE A 231 16.21 2.95 6.79
N GLU A 232 15.02 2.57 6.36
CA GLU A 232 14.59 1.17 6.35
C GLU A 232 15.23 0.36 5.21
N ARG A 233 15.43 0.97 4.03
CA ARG A 233 15.96 0.29 2.84
C ARG A 233 17.31 -0.41 3.10
N PRO A 234 18.35 0.21 3.65
CA PRO A 234 19.61 -0.46 3.94
C PRO A 234 19.46 -1.65 4.89
N ALA A 235 18.66 -1.51 5.95
CA ALA A 235 18.40 -2.57 6.91
C ALA A 235 17.66 -3.76 6.28
N GLN A 236 16.72 -3.48 5.38
CA GLN A 236 15.99 -4.51 4.64
C GLN A 236 16.93 -5.26 3.68
N MET A 237 17.74 -4.55 2.89
CA MET A 237 18.74 -5.17 1.99
C MET A 237 19.73 -6.05 2.76
N TRP A 238 20.22 -5.59 3.90
CA TRP A 238 21.08 -6.39 4.78
C TRP A 238 20.39 -7.68 5.26
N SER A 239 19.12 -7.61 5.68
CA SER A 239 18.38 -8.78 6.17
C SER A 239 18.11 -9.81 5.06
N MET A 240 17.87 -9.35 3.82
CA MET A 240 17.74 -10.22 2.64
C MET A 240 19.01 -11.03 2.39
N ARG A 241 20.18 -10.37 2.45
CA ARG A 241 21.46 -11.06 2.33
C ARG A 241 21.63 -12.15 3.38
N ARG A 242 21.34 -11.84 4.64
CA ARG A 242 21.36 -12.86 5.71
C ARG A 242 20.43 -14.03 5.45
N GLY A 243 19.25 -13.79 4.85
CA GLY A 243 18.32 -14.84 4.47
C GLY A 243 18.90 -15.73 3.35
N ALA A 244 19.51 -15.13 2.34
CA ALA A 244 20.13 -15.85 1.25
C ALA A 244 21.37 -16.70 1.66
N GLU A 245 22.09 -16.28 2.72
CA GLU A 245 23.25 -17.03 3.28
C GLU A 245 22.82 -18.21 4.17
N ARG A 246 21.56 -18.30 4.58
CA ARG A 246 21.01 -19.34 5.46
C ARG A 246 20.23 -20.43 4.75
N GLY A 247 19.87 -20.23 3.48
CA GLY A 247 19.17 -21.20 2.60
C GLY A 247 20.12 -21.91 1.71
#